data_7f7126f90bb7e3e16dfa15c042d90a78
#
_entry.id   7f7126f90bb7e3e16dfa15c042d90a78
#
_cell.length_a   1.000
_cell.length_b   1.000
_cell.length_c   1.000
_cell.angle_alpha   90.00
_cell.angle_beta   90.00
_cell.angle_gamma   90.00
#
_symmetry.space_group_name_H-M   'P 1'
#
loop_
_entity.id
_entity.type
_entity.pdbx_description
1 polymer ?
#
loop_
_entity_poly.entity_id
_entity_poly.type
_entity_poly.pdbx_seq_one_letter_code
_entity_poly.pdbx_strand_id
1 'polypeptide(L)'
;MKKTRFILGVIAAIAAAAMTGCQLELNNTEDRVSVGGYAVKSIEISGGTKSFVIGTAFTKGDLKVIAHSYDPAEAEAGVEVTDYTVSIAEGTKFDAVGTKKVVVTYRGFTAEYSVEVTNAVDSIAVNSSAAKTKFYTYKGVGSDFTSDGIKVTATYSDKTTREIKITEYTVDSSAFKSTQAGTYTITVKYSDTITATYDVEVTEVTEVTETTLVTKNAGWTGSATSAAWWTDMGGASDAKVEAGAVVSSKFTVNSATTSNWCQLPCVVLRSENGAGTEYVVVRGDNFGWGGSYEGCELSSDWNFDEFCSWTNGATCTVSVINWGNGTAEVRYDLEKDGTTHYQYYKNIKVDADVFFRLKGDAGTSITFAE
;
A
#
# COMPACT_ATOMS: atom_id res chain seq x y z
N MET A 1 -13.82 3.42 -14.67
CA MET A 1 -13.62 2.88 -13.32
C MET A 1 -14.75 3.40 -12.44
N LYS A 2 -15.67 2.50 -12.04
CA LYS A 2 -16.91 2.88 -11.34
C LYS A 2 -16.62 2.86 -9.83
N LYS A 3 -16.77 4.02 -9.20
CA LYS A 3 -16.74 4.14 -7.73
C LYS A 3 -18.03 3.53 -7.17
N THR A 4 -17.92 2.39 -6.52
CA THR A 4 -19.01 1.79 -5.78
C THR A 4 -19.05 2.44 -4.39
N ARG A 5 -20.00 3.35 -4.20
CA ARG A 5 -20.34 3.88 -2.87
C ARG A 5 -21.17 2.82 -2.16
N PHE A 6 -20.63 2.26 -1.08
CA PHE A 6 -21.43 1.50 -0.12
C PHE A 6 -22.32 2.48 0.63
N ILE A 7 -23.58 2.55 0.23
CA ILE A 7 -24.62 3.16 1.03
C ILE A 7 -25.10 2.08 2.01
N LEU A 8 -24.74 2.24 3.27
CA LEU A 8 -25.33 1.44 4.35
C LEU A 8 -26.80 1.85 4.43
N GLY A 9 -27.68 1.05 3.84
CA GLY A 9 -29.12 1.22 3.97
C GLY A 9 -29.54 0.90 5.40
N VAL A 10 -29.84 1.91 6.18
CA VAL A 10 -30.54 1.76 7.47
C VAL A 10 -31.97 1.37 7.13
N ILE A 11 -32.31 0.08 7.27
CA ILE A 11 -33.69 -0.39 7.25
C ILE A 11 -34.32 0.05 8.57
N ALA A 12 -35.09 1.11 8.53
CA ALA A 12 -35.96 1.49 9.65
C ALA A 12 -37.09 0.47 9.75
N ALA A 13 -36.90 -0.56 10.56
CA ALA A 13 -37.99 -1.43 10.95
C ALA A 13 -38.84 -0.65 11.98
N ILE A 14 -39.95 -0.12 11.51
CA ILE A 14 -41.01 0.36 12.39
C ILE A 14 -41.67 -0.87 13.04
N ALA A 15 -41.20 -1.25 14.20
CA ALA A 15 -41.93 -2.22 15.03
C ALA A 15 -43.12 -1.52 15.69
N ALA A 16 -44.30 -1.67 15.08
CA ALA A 16 -45.52 -1.37 15.77
C ALA A 16 -45.67 -2.39 16.91
N ALA A 17 -45.38 -1.99 18.14
CA ALA A 17 -45.61 -2.83 19.30
C ALA A 17 -47.13 -2.95 19.54
N ALA A 18 -47.65 -4.16 19.32
CA ALA A 18 -49.02 -4.49 19.66
C ALA A 18 -49.19 -4.37 21.20
N MET A 19 -50.09 -3.53 21.60
CA MET A 19 -50.42 -3.30 22.99
C MET A 19 -51.25 -4.46 23.52
N THR A 20 -50.68 -5.26 24.39
CA THR A 20 -51.50 -6.09 25.30
C THR A 20 -51.81 -5.25 26.53
N GLY A 21 -53.02 -4.74 26.55
CA GLY A 21 -53.50 -4.00 27.70
C GLY A 21 -53.66 -4.93 28.92
N CYS A 22 -52.86 -4.67 29.94
CA CYS A 22 -53.19 -5.16 31.28
C CYS A 22 -54.17 -4.16 31.91
N GLN A 23 -55.44 -4.51 32.04
CA GLN A 23 -56.37 -3.75 32.86
C GLN A 23 -55.99 -3.97 34.32
N LEU A 24 -55.32 -2.99 34.92
CA LEU A 24 -55.29 -2.85 36.38
C LEU A 24 -56.57 -2.19 36.81
N GLU A 25 -57.37 -2.91 37.57
CA GLU A 25 -58.48 -2.29 38.35
C GLU A 25 -57.86 -1.38 39.40
N LEU A 26 -57.82 -0.07 39.13
CA LEU A 26 -57.47 0.94 40.14
C LEU A 26 -58.61 1.29 40.99
N ASN A 27 -58.61 0.74 42.16
CA ASN A 27 -59.60 1.02 43.21
C ASN A 27 -59.23 2.24 44.11
N ASN A 28 -58.66 3.31 43.52
CA ASN A 28 -58.50 4.56 44.27
C ASN A 28 -58.50 5.77 43.33
N THR A 29 -59.40 6.67 43.50
CA THR A 29 -59.70 7.86 42.69
C THR A 29 -58.66 8.99 42.84
N GLU A 30 -57.68 8.87 43.73
CA GLU A 30 -56.69 9.94 44.00
C GLU A 30 -55.36 9.82 43.17
N ASP A 31 -55.11 8.68 42.57
CA ASP A 31 -53.86 8.46 41.75
C ASP A 31 -54.12 8.49 40.27
N ARG A 32 -55.17 9.00 39.76
CA ARG A 32 -55.44 9.20 38.36
C ARG A 32 -54.63 10.39 37.86
N VAL A 33 -53.45 10.07 37.37
CA VAL A 33 -52.55 11.00 36.83
C VAL A 33 -53.11 11.54 35.52
N SER A 34 -53.43 12.82 35.50
CA SER A 34 -54.14 13.48 34.40
C SER A 34 -53.19 14.30 33.51
N VAL A 35 -53.48 14.31 32.21
CA VAL A 35 -53.02 15.32 31.25
C VAL A 35 -54.25 16.12 30.85
N GLY A 36 -54.22 17.45 30.95
CA GLY A 36 -55.36 18.30 30.66
C GLY A 36 -56.61 18.06 31.57
N GLY A 37 -56.42 17.41 32.71
CA GLY A 37 -57.55 17.08 33.63
C GLY A 37 -58.20 15.70 33.41
N TYR A 38 -57.75 14.96 32.41
CA TYR A 38 -58.20 13.61 32.03
C TYR A 38 -57.16 12.56 32.35
N ALA A 39 -57.60 11.36 32.71
CA ALA A 39 -56.71 10.24 32.96
C ALA A 39 -55.89 9.87 31.67
N VAL A 40 -54.59 9.54 31.81
CA VAL A 40 -53.76 9.06 30.73
C VAL A 40 -54.24 7.69 30.26
N LYS A 41 -54.26 7.47 28.96
CA LYS A 41 -54.70 6.25 28.29
C LYS A 41 -53.51 5.45 27.75
N SER A 42 -52.55 6.14 27.18
CA SER A 42 -51.33 5.54 26.56
C SER A 42 -50.27 6.59 26.38
N ILE A 43 -49.06 6.13 26.10
CA ILE A 43 -47.99 6.99 25.62
C ILE A 43 -47.48 6.51 24.27
N GLU A 44 -47.05 7.45 23.45
CA GLU A 44 -46.32 7.24 22.20
C GLU A 44 -44.98 7.93 22.30
N ILE A 45 -43.96 7.35 21.64
CA ILE A 45 -42.61 7.91 21.60
C ILE A 45 -42.13 8.07 20.15
N SER A 46 -41.40 9.12 19.89
CA SER A 46 -40.73 9.38 18.61
C SER A 46 -39.38 10.02 18.84
N GLY A 47 -38.52 9.95 17.82
CA GLY A 47 -37.15 10.45 17.92
C GLY A 47 -36.26 9.56 18.81
N GLY A 48 -35.36 10.20 19.53
CA GLY A 48 -34.35 9.58 20.39
C GLY A 48 -33.10 9.10 19.65
N THR A 49 -31.97 9.23 20.30
CA THR A 49 -30.71 8.71 19.78
C THR A 49 -30.75 7.19 19.77
N LYS A 50 -30.53 6.59 18.59
CA LYS A 50 -30.64 5.13 18.38
C LYS A 50 -29.31 4.42 18.17
N SER A 51 -28.19 5.15 18.03
CA SER A 51 -26.87 4.58 17.81
C SER A 51 -25.84 5.21 18.74
N PHE A 52 -25.05 4.38 19.38
CA PHE A 52 -23.97 4.77 20.27
C PHE A 52 -22.73 3.94 19.99
N VAL A 53 -21.57 4.46 20.38
CA VAL A 53 -20.33 3.69 20.43
C VAL A 53 -20.09 3.28 21.88
N ILE A 54 -19.58 2.05 22.09
CA ILE A 54 -19.22 1.57 23.43
C ILE A 54 -18.30 2.58 24.15
N GLY A 55 -18.51 2.78 25.44
CA GLY A 55 -17.82 3.77 26.24
C GLY A 55 -18.41 5.19 26.16
N THR A 56 -19.32 5.46 25.20
CA THR A 56 -20.03 6.74 25.16
C THR A 56 -21.22 6.77 26.12
N ALA A 57 -21.60 7.96 26.50
CA ALA A 57 -22.70 8.17 27.41
C ALA A 57 -24.04 8.14 26.67
N PHE A 58 -25.05 7.52 27.27
CA PHE A 58 -26.42 7.58 26.80
C PHE A 58 -26.96 9.00 26.88
N THR A 59 -27.62 9.45 25.83
CA THR A 59 -28.41 10.68 25.77
C THR A 59 -29.74 10.38 25.12
N LYS A 60 -30.79 11.03 25.65
CA LYS A 60 -32.15 10.92 25.10
C LYS A 60 -32.26 11.54 23.71
N GLY A 61 -31.37 12.51 23.41
CA GLY A 61 -31.41 13.26 22.14
C GLY A 61 -32.77 14.00 22.00
N ASP A 62 -33.35 13.87 20.82
CA ASP A 62 -34.63 14.46 20.43
C ASP A 62 -35.86 13.60 20.80
N LEU A 63 -35.74 12.74 21.81
CA LEU A 63 -36.83 11.87 22.26
C LEU A 63 -38.02 12.71 22.69
N LYS A 64 -39.16 12.48 22.03
CA LYS A 64 -40.47 13.05 22.37
C LYS A 64 -41.36 11.97 22.90
N VAL A 65 -42.09 12.32 23.97
CA VAL A 65 -43.13 11.47 24.61
C VAL A 65 -44.45 12.18 24.51
N ILE A 66 -45.40 11.56 23.86
CA ILE A 66 -46.76 12.07 23.69
C ILE A 66 -47.69 11.22 24.55
N ALA A 67 -48.37 11.86 25.48
CA ALA A 67 -49.39 11.23 26.31
C ALA A 67 -50.76 11.42 25.68
N HIS A 68 -51.46 10.33 25.46
CA HIS A 68 -52.87 10.32 25.05
C HIS A 68 -53.76 10.14 26.27
N SER A 69 -54.78 10.98 26.36
CA SER A 69 -55.71 10.93 27.47
C SER A 69 -57.10 10.43 27.02
N TYR A 70 -58.01 10.32 27.96
CA TYR A 70 -59.46 10.06 27.68
C TYR A 70 -60.22 11.33 27.29
N ASP A 71 -59.51 12.46 27.08
CA ASP A 71 -60.18 13.68 26.60
C ASP A 71 -60.61 13.47 25.12
N PRO A 72 -61.92 13.62 24.84
CA PRO A 72 -62.41 13.48 23.47
C PRO A 72 -61.89 14.53 22.51
N ALA A 73 -61.42 15.69 23.03
CA ALA A 73 -60.88 16.76 22.21
C ALA A 73 -59.41 16.52 21.83
N GLU A 74 -58.68 15.69 22.60
CA GLU A 74 -57.24 15.40 22.41
C GLU A 74 -56.97 13.95 22.01
N ALA A 75 -58.01 13.15 21.75
CA ALA A 75 -57.92 11.71 21.58
C ALA A 75 -56.97 11.28 20.44
N GLU A 76 -56.73 12.12 19.44
CA GLU A 76 -55.88 11.80 18.29
C GLU A 76 -54.50 12.49 18.35
N ALA A 77 -54.40 13.72 18.84
CA ALA A 77 -53.17 14.50 18.81
C ALA A 77 -52.21 14.23 19.98
N GLY A 78 -52.76 13.94 21.15
CA GLY A 78 -51.98 13.78 22.39
C GLY A 78 -51.32 15.09 22.85
N VAL A 79 -50.65 15.03 24.00
CA VAL A 79 -49.87 16.14 24.57
C VAL A 79 -48.44 15.72 24.82
N GLU A 80 -47.48 16.52 24.32
CA GLU A 80 -46.06 16.28 24.60
C GLU A 80 -45.78 16.52 26.10
N VAL A 81 -45.13 15.53 26.73
CA VAL A 81 -44.80 15.56 28.16
C VAL A 81 -43.30 15.50 28.37
N THR A 82 -42.82 16.13 29.42
CA THR A 82 -41.38 16.26 29.72
C THR A 82 -40.94 15.57 31.02
N ASP A 83 -41.91 15.22 31.89
CA ASP A 83 -41.70 14.64 33.22
C ASP A 83 -41.68 13.09 33.21
N TYR A 84 -41.17 12.50 32.13
CA TYR A 84 -41.01 11.05 32.01
C TYR A 84 -39.63 10.56 32.46
N THR A 85 -39.55 9.27 32.75
CA THR A 85 -38.28 8.59 33.07
C THR A 85 -37.89 7.62 31.97
N VAL A 86 -36.60 7.30 31.89
CA VAL A 86 -36.05 6.29 31.00
C VAL A 86 -35.24 5.26 31.79
N SER A 87 -35.25 4.01 31.35
CA SER A 87 -34.61 2.89 32.06
C SER A 87 -33.09 2.99 32.08
N ILE A 88 -32.48 3.69 31.11
CA ILE A 88 -31.05 4.01 31.09
C ILE A 88 -30.91 5.48 31.46
N ALA A 89 -30.28 5.76 32.60
CA ALA A 89 -30.08 7.14 33.05
C ALA A 89 -29.18 7.91 32.06
N GLU A 90 -29.51 9.17 31.80
CA GLU A 90 -28.71 10.06 30.97
C GLU A 90 -27.31 10.20 31.57
N GLY A 91 -26.27 10.12 30.73
CA GLY A 91 -24.89 10.08 31.19
C GLY A 91 -24.33 8.68 31.50
N THR A 92 -25.18 7.63 31.56
CA THR A 92 -24.69 6.25 31.74
C THR A 92 -23.87 5.81 30.53
N LYS A 93 -22.64 5.34 30.75
CA LYS A 93 -21.80 4.82 29.68
C LYS A 93 -22.15 3.37 29.34
N PHE A 94 -22.20 3.07 28.06
CA PHE A 94 -22.36 1.70 27.59
C PHE A 94 -21.07 0.90 27.77
N ASP A 95 -21.16 -0.28 28.38
CA ASP A 95 -20.06 -1.19 28.71
C ASP A 95 -20.00 -2.42 27.80
N ALA A 96 -20.98 -2.64 26.95
CA ALA A 96 -21.07 -3.76 26.04
C ALA A 96 -21.79 -3.38 24.75
N VAL A 97 -21.28 -3.91 23.63
CA VAL A 97 -21.89 -3.80 22.29
C VAL A 97 -23.21 -4.57 22.20
N GLY A 98 -24.01 -4.25 21.19
CA GLY A 98 -25.26 -4.92 20.87
C GLY A 98 -26.48 -4.04 21.14
N THR A 99 -27.65 -4.61 20.85
CA THR A 99 -28.93 -3.92 21.01
C THR A 99 -29.30 -3.81 22.48
N LYS A 100 -29.59 -2.59 22.94
CA LYS A 100 -30.09 -2.30 24.27
C LYS A 100 -31.50 -1.76 24.17
N LYS A 101 -32.36 -2.22 25.05
CA LYS A 101 -33.75 -1.79 25.15
C LYS A 101 -33.86 -0.60 26.13
N VAL A 102 -34.45 0.49 25.68
CA VAL A 102 -34.74 1.65 26.50
C VAL A 102 -36.24 1.68 26.73
N VAL A 103 -36.65 1.62 28.01
CA VAL A 103 -38.05 1.72 28.44
C VAL A 103 -38.31 3.16 28.90
N VAL A 104 -39.25 3.80 28.28
CA VAL A 104 -39.77 5.12 28.67
C VAL A 104 -41.00 4.93 29.55
N THR A 105 -41.04 5.57 30.68
CA THR A 105 -42.15 5.46 31.60
C THR A 105 -42.71 6.84 31.93
N TYR A 106 -44.00 6.99 31.73
CA TYR A 106 -44.76 8.17 32.13
C TYR A 106 -46.05 7.74 32.84
N ARG A 107 -46.21 8.12 34.11
CA ARG A 107 -47.41 7.88 34.86
C ARG A 107 -47.89 6.42 34.89
N GLY A 108 -46.94 5.45 34.94
CA GLY A 108 -47.20 4.01 34.91
C GLY A 108 -47.36 3.39 33.51
N PHE A 109 -47.50 4.21 32.48
CA PHE A 109 -47.48 3.74 31.09
C PHE A 109 -46.07 3.62 30.58
N THR A 110 -45.80 2.61 29.73
CA THR A 110 -44.47 2.36 29.18
C THR A 110 -44.52 2.29 27.67
N ALA A 111 -43.46 2.80 27.05
CA ALA A 111 -43.13 2.59 25.64
C ALA A 111 -41.66 2.24 25.53
N GLU A 112 -41.26 1.58 24.45
CA GLU A 112 -39.91 1.05 24.33
C GLU A 112 -39.33 1.40 22.99
N TYR A 113 -37.99 1.64 22.96
CA TYR A 113 -37.23 1.68 21.73
C TYR A 113 -35.88 1.00 21.93
N SER A 114 -35.25 0.62 20.81
CA SER A 114 -33.95 -0.01 20.83
C SER A 114 -32.87 0.98 20.45
N VAL A 115 -31.74 0.89 21.14
CA VAL A 115 -30.51 1.56 20.77
C VAL A 115 -29.46 0.51 20.40
N GLU A 116 -28.72 0.75 19.33
CA GLU A 116 -27.61 -0.10 18.90
C GLU A 116 -26.33 0.46 19.46
N VAL A 117 -25.58 -0.36 20.20
CA VAL A 117 -24.23 -0.02 20.68
C VAL A 117 -23.22 -0.75 19.82
N THR A 118 -22.44 0.01 19.08
CA THR A 118 -21.42 -0.50 18.16
C THR A 118 -20.03 -0.31 18.72
N ASN A 119 -19.08 -1.09 18.20
CA ASN A 119 -17.67 -0.87 18.44
C ASN A 119 -17.10 0.00 17.32
N ALA A 120 -16.18 0.89 17.63
CA ALA A 120 -15.51 1.74 16.65
C ALA A 120 -13.99 1.62 16.81
N VAL A 121 -13.26 1.87 15.73
CA VAL A 121 -11.80 1.95 15.81
C VAL A 121 -11.42 3.29 16.43
N ASP A 122 -10.66 3.24 17.53
CA ASP A 122 -10.12 4.41 18.22
C ASP A 122 -8.77 4.83 17.63
N SER A 123 -7.94 3.85 17.30
CA SER A 123 -6.60 4.08 16.77
C SER A 123 -6.10 2.88 15.97
N ILE A 124 -5.06 3.11 15.19
CA ILE A 124 -4.30 2.06 14.52
C ILE A 124 -2.81 2.17 14.89
N ALA A 125 -2.12 1.04 14.85
CA ALA A 125 -0.67 0.96 14.98
C ALA A 125 -0.09 0.16 13.82
N VAL A 126 1.05 0.61 13.29
CA VAL A 126 1.77 -0.07 12.20
C VAL A 126 2.97 -0.78 12.77
N ASN A 127 3.11 -2.06 12.45
CA ASN A 127 4.33 -2.83 12.63
C ASN A 127 4.99 -3.03 11.26
N SER A 128 6.13 -2.38 11.08
CA SER A 128 6.94 -2.44 9.85
C SER A 128 8.16 -3.36 9.96
N SER A 129 8.28 -4.17 11.02
CA SER A 129 9.46 -5.01 11.26
C SER A 129 9.71 -6.06 10.16
N ALA A 130 8.66 -6.52 9.48
CA ALA A 130 8.75 -7.43 8.34
C ALA A 130 8.60 -6.72 6.98
N ALA A 131 8.45 -5.40 6.98
CA ALA A 131 8.30 -4.61 5.77
C ALA A 131 9.68 -4.20 5.22
N LYS A 132 9.69 -3.95 3.91
CA LYS A 132 10.83 -3.29 3.29
C LYS A 132 10.84 -1.82 3.72
N THR A 133 11.83 -1.44 4.53
CA THR A 133 12.03 -0.06 4.99
C THR A 133 13.28 0.59 4.42
N LYS A 134 14.10 -0.16 3.66
CA LYS A 134 15.28 0.36 2.98
C LYS A 134 15.08 0.32 1.48
N PHE A 135 15.31 1.45 0.84
CA PHE A 135 15.23 1.66 -0.60
C PHE A 135 16.55 2.30 -1.06
N TYR A 136 16.82 2.22 -2.35
CA TYR A 136 18.09 2.69 -2.89
C TYR A 136 17.85 3.60 -4.10
N THR A 137 18.78 4.54 -4.33
CA THR A 137 18.83 5.39 -5.52
C THR A 137 20.22 5.37 -6.12
N TYR A 138 20.31 5.49 -7.43
CA TYR A 138 21.56 5.55 -8.18
C TYR A 138 21.39 6.41 -9.44
N LYS A 139 22.22 7.44 -9.60
CA LYS A 139 22.19 8.36 -10.76
C LYS A 139 20.77 8.87 -11.10
N GLY A 140 19.98 9.22 -10.09
CA GLY A 140 18.62 9.75 -10.28
C GLY A 140 17.55 8.71 -10.59
N VAL A 141 17.88 7.43 -10.50
CA VAL A 141 16.93 6.31 -10.58
C VAL A 141 16.81 5.67 -9.22
N GLY A 142 15.63 5.31 -8.81
CA GLY A 142 15.38 4.72 -7.51
C GLY A 142 14.46 3.51 -7.56
N SER A 143 14.58 2.65 -6.56
CA SER A 143 13.72 1.49 -6.41
C SER A 143 12.29 1.88 -6.07
N ASP A 144 11.31 1.20 -6.64
CA ASP A 144 9.90 1.45 -6.40
C ASP A 144 9.50 1.20 -4.94
N PHE A 145 8.56 2.01 -4.46
CA PHE A 145 7.97 1.83 -3.14
C PHE A 145 7.07 0.59 -3.13
N THR A 146 7.17 -0.17 -2.05
CA THR A 146 6.22 -1.21 -1.69
C THR A 146 5.88 -1.12 -0.20
N SER A 147 4.63 -1.41 0.13
CA SER A 147 4.17 -1.53 1.50
C SER A 147 4.06 -2.99 1.96
N ASP A 148 4.59 -3.93 1.19
CA ASP A 148 4.54 -5.35 1.54
C ASP A 148 5.19 -5.62 2.89
N GLY A 149 4.58 -6.51 3.66
CA GLY A 149 5.08 -6.92 4.98
C GLY A 149 4.70 -6.01 6.14
N ILE A 150 4.02 -4.86 5.92
CA ILE A 150 3.45 -4.11 7.05
C ILE A 150 2.28 -4.88 7.66
N LYS A 151 2.14 -4.78 8.97
CA LYS A 151 0.98 -5.26 9.71
C LYS A 151 0.33 -4.09 10.43
N VAL A 152 -0.98 -3.97 10.28
CA VAL A 152 -1.73 -2.88 10.90
C VAL A 152 -2.69 -3.47 11.93
N THR A 153 -2.58 -2.99 13.16
CA THR A 153 -3.44 -3.41 14.27
C THR A 153 -4.36 -2.26 14.65
N ALA A 154 -5.65 -2.51 14.60
CA ALA A 154 -6.66 -1.58 15.11
C ALA A 154 -6.94 -1.83 16.58
N THR A 155 -7.04 -0.76 17.36
CA THR A 155 -7.54 -0.75 18.73
C THR A 155 -8.94 -0.16 18.71
N TYR A 156 -9.89 -0.90 19.26
CA TYR A 156 -11.29 -0.52 19.29
C TYR A 156 -11.65 0.20 20.59
N SER A 157 -12.81 0.84 20.61
CA SER A 157 -13.32 1.59 21.77
C SER A 157 -13.51 0.73 23.02
N ASP A 158 -13.76 -0.56 22.88
CA ASP A 158 -13.79 -1.56 23.95
C ASP A 158 -12.42 -2.03 24.42
N LYS A 159 -11.34 -1.46 23.85
CA LYS A 159 -9.93 -1.80 24.10
C LYS A 159 -9.49 -3.17 23.55
N THR A 160 -10.33 -3.85 22.80
CA THR A 160 -9.89 -5.01 22.02
C THR A 160 -9.02 -4.57 20.85
N THR A 161 -8.17 -5.47 20.38
CA THR A 161 -7.29 -5.23 19.22
C THR A 161 -7.48 -6.30 18.18
N ARG A 162 -7.33 -5.92 16.89
CA ARG A 162 -7.38 -6.84 15.77
C ARG A 162 -6.41 -6.40 14.67
N GLU A 163 -5.68 -7.33 14.08
CA GLU A 163 -4.97 -7.07 12.83
C GLU A 163 -5.99 -6.87 11.71
N ILE A 164 -5.90 -5.73 11.02
CA ILE A 164 -6.81 -5.37 9.93
C ILE A 164 -6.18 -5.66 8.57
N LYS A 165 -7.02 -5.96 7.58
CA LYS A 165 -6.57 -6.34 6.24
C LYS A 165 -6.25 -5.10 5.41
N ILE A 166 -5.43 -5.27 4.37
CA ILE A 166 -5.05 -4.21 3.41
C ILE A 166 -6.28 -3.54 2.73
N THR A 167 -7.42 -4.21 2.70
CA THR A 167 -8.66 -3.65 2.17
C THR A 167 -9.38 -2.69 3.13
N GLU A 168 -8.95 -2.65 4.41
CA GLU A 168 -9.56 -1.84 5.47
C GLU A 168 -8.79 -0.55 5.75
N TYR A 169 -7.64 -0.34 5.10
CA TYR A 169 -6.83 0.87 5.22
C TYR A 169 -6.21 1.25 3.87
N THR A 170 -5.65 2.42 3.80
CA THR A 170 -4.86 2.88 2.64
C THR A 170 -3.47 3.29 3.09
N VAL A 171 -2.50 3.17 2.17
CA VAL A 171 -1.12 3.60 2.39
C VAL A 171 -0.86 4.82 1.52
N ASP A 172 -0.54 5.94 2.14
CA ASP A 172 -0.18 7.18 1.47
C ASP A 172 1.35 7.31 1.47
N SER A 173 1.93 7.04 0.32
CA SER A 173 3.36 7.17 0.04
C SER A 173 3.70 8.41 -0.78
N SER A 174 2.85 9.40 -0.85
CA SER A 174 3.05 10.61 -1.67
C SER A 174 4.29 11.41 -1.29
N ALA A 175 4.75 11.29 -0.05
CA ALA A 175 5.98 11.92 0.42
C ALA A 175 7.25 11.18 -0.05
N PHE A 176 7.14 9.90 -0.44
CA PHE A 176 8.28 9.08 -0.85
C PHE A 176 8.88 9.55 -2.17
N LYS A 177 10.20 9.69 -2.20
CA LYS A 177 10.95 10.05 -3.41
C LYS A 177 12.03 9.02 -3.65
N SER A 178 11.79 8.12 -4.59
CA SER A 178 12.72 7.03 -4.90
C SER A 178 14.09 7.52 -5.40
N THR A 179 14.13 8.70 -6.01
CA THR A 179 15.34 9.25 -6.65
C THR A 179 16.17 10.17 -5.76
N GLN A 180 15.78 10.35 -4.50
CA GLN A 180 16.46 11.25 -3.58
C GLN A 180 16.74 10.55 -2.25
N ALA A 181 18.00 10.49 -1.84
CA ALA A 181 18.40 9.95 -0.54
C ALA A 181 17.77 10.75 0.61
N GLY A 182 17.29 10.04 1.63
CA GLY A 182 16.65 10.64 2.80
C GLY A 182 15.71 9.68 3.52
N THR A 183 15.16 10.15 4.63
CA THR A 183 14.11 9.43 5.37
C THR A 183 12.75 10.01 4.99
N TYR A 184 11.79 9.14 4.71
CA TYR A 184 10.45 9.49 4.30
C TYR A 184 9.42 8.83 5.20
N THR A 185 8.51 9.63 5.72
CA THR A 185 7.42 9.14 6.57
C THR A 185 6.25 8.71 5.70
N ILE A 186 5.85 7.46 5.82
CA ILE A 186 4.72 6.85 5.13
C ILE A 186 3.52 6.87 6.07
N THR A 187 2.37 7.29 5.57
CA THR A 187 1.14 7.38 6.36
C THR A 187 0.19 6.25 6.00
N VAL A 188 -0.23 5.48 7.02
CA VAL A 188 -1.30 4.49 6.90
C VAL A 188 -2.58 5.11 7.44
N LYS A 189 -3.66 5.06 6.66
CA LYS A 189 -4.95 5.70 6.97
C LYS A 189 -6.06 4.65 7.05
N TYR A 190 -6.67 4.53 8.20
CA TYR A 190 -7.93 3.82 8.36
C TYR A 190 -9.11 4.73 8.00
N SER A 191 -9.02 6.00 8.40
CA SER A 191 -9.93 7.08 8.03
C SER A 191 -9.14 8.40 7.94
N ASP A 192 -9.80 9.51 7.62
CA ASP A 192 -9.15 10.83 7.56
C ASP A 192 -8.57 11.27 8.91
N THR A 193 -9.11 10.76 10.02
CA THR A 193 -8.71 11.12 11.39
C THR A 193 -7.95 10.04 12.14
N ILE A 194 -8.00 8.78 11.67
CA ILE A 194 -7.35 7.65 12.31
C ILE A 194 -6.21 7.19 11.42
N THR A 195 -5.01 7.62 11.76
CA THR A 195 -3.79 7.37 10.99
C THR A 195 -2.66 6.89 11.87
N ALA A 196 -1.69 6.21 11.27
CA ALA A 196 -0.42 5.87 11.88
C ALA A 196 0.68 6.00 10.83
N THR A 197 1.92 6.14 11.25
CA THR A 197 3.06 6.36 10.36
C THR A 197 4.17 5.37 10.61
N TYR A 198 5.01 5.15 9.61
CA TYR A 198 6.32 4.52 9.74
C TYR A 198 7.29 5.17 8.76
N ASP A 199 8.58 5.07 9.08
CA ASP A 199 9.61 5.66 8.25
C ASP A 199 10.26 4.63 7.35
N VAL A 200 10.64 5.09 6.16
CA VAL A 200 11.47 4.37 5.21
C VAL A 200 12.69 5.21 4.86
N GLU A 201 13.79 4.57 4.56
CA GLU A 201 15.04 5.21 4.20
C GLU A 201 15.36 4.96 2.73
N VAL A 202 15.70 6.01 1.98
CA VAL A 202 16.31 5.92 0.65
C VAL A 202 17.77 6.26 0.78
N THR A 203 18.63 5.31 0.42
CA THR A 203 20.08 5.46 0.47
C THR A 203 20.64 5.58 -0.95
N GLU A 204 21.58 6.49 -1.18
CA GLU A 204 22.30 6.55 -2.44
C GLU A 204 23.28 5.37 -2.52
N VAL A 205 23.15 4.60 -3.60
CA VAL A 205 24.02 3.45 -3.83
C VAL A 205 25.40 3.94 -4.22
N THR A 206 26.40 3.46 -3.53
CA THR A 206 27.80 3.73 -3.87
C THR A 206 28.22 2.85 -5.03
N GLU A 207 28.75 3.46 -6.10
CA GLU A 207 29.35 2.73 -7.20
C GLU A 207 30.60 2.00 -6.70
N VAL A 208 30.59 0.68 -6.80
CA VAL A 208 31.75 -0.15 -6.51
C VAL A 208 32.33 -0.60 -7.84
N THR A 209 33.51 -0.09 -8.18
CA THR A 209 34.23 -0.61 -9.33
C THR A 209 34.76 -2.00 -8.97
N GLU A 210 34.35 -3.02 -9.74
CA GLU A 210 34.83 -4.39 -9.55
C GLU A 210 36.33 -4.44 -9.86
N THR A 211 37.16 -4.25 -8.83
CA THR A 211 38.63 -4.25 -8.96
C THR A 211 39.14 -5.55 -9.57
N THR A 212 38.45 -6.65 -9.35
CA THR A 212 38.81 -7.95 -9.90
C THR A 212 38.56 -8.03 -11.40
N LEU A 213 37.45 -7.49 -11.90
CA LEU A 213 37.15 -7.39 -13.33
C LEU A 213 38.11 -6.41 -14.02
N VAL A 214 38.30 -5.24 -13.45
CA VAL A 214 39.23 -4.23 -13.98
C VAL A 214 40.66 -4.74 -13.95
N THR A 215 41.10 -5.35 -12.85
CA THR A 215 42.49 -5.84 -12.74
C THR A 215 42.78 -7.07 -13.60
N LYS A 216 41.79 -7.99 -13.73
CA LYS A 216 41.92 -9.16 -14.60
C LYS A 216 41.80 -8.83 -16.09
N ASN A 217 41.03 -7.79 -16.41
CA ASN A 217 40.65 -7.46 -17.77
C ASN A 217 41.36 -6.21 -18.29
N ALA A 218 42.14 -5.51 -17.44
CA ALA A 218 42.86 -4.31 -17.83
C ALA A 218 43.69 -4.58 -19.09
N GLY A 219 43.47 -3.77 -20.12
CA GLY A 219 44.13 -3.93 -21.42
C GLY A 219 43.72 -5.18 -22.21
N TRP A 220 42.79 -6.00 -21.72
CA TRP A 220 42.33 -7.17 -22.49
C TRP A 220 41.57 -6.72 -23.73
N THR A 221 41.97 -7.24 -24.86
CA THR A 221 41.29 -7.04 -26.15
C THR A 221 40.90 -8.39 -26.71
N GLY A 222 39.65 -8.53 -27.10
CA GLY A 222 39.15 -9.77 -27.65
C GLY A 222 37.92 -9.57 -28.52
N SER A 223 37.69 -10.57 -29.35
CA SER A 223 36.55 -10.63 -30.23
C SER A 223 35.88 -11.98 -30.12
N ALA A 224 34.59 -12.01 -30.05
CA ALA A 224 33.82 -13.21 -30.25
C ALA A 224 33.78 -13.58 -31.72
N THR A 225 33.88 -14.86 -32.04
CA THR A 225 33.84 -15.37 -33.40
C THR A 225 32.63 -16.24 -33.64
N SER A 226 32.25 -16.47 -34.88
CA SER A 226 31.14 -17.36 -35.23
C SER A 226 31.33 -18.82 -34.76
N ALA A 227 32.59 -19.21 -34.51
CA ALA A 227 32.91 -20.54 -33.96
C ALA A 227 32.85 -20.59 -32.43
N ALA A 228 32.78 -19.46 -31.80
CA ALA A 228 32.72 -19.29 -30.35
C ALA A 228 31.53 -18.41 -29.96
N TRP A 229 30.34 -18.86 -30.31
CA TRP A 229 29.08 -18.30 -29.84
C TRP A 229 29.10 -18.25 -28.31
N TRP A 230 28.72 -17.12 -27.71
CA TRP A 230 28.77 -16.94 -26.27
C TRP A 230 30.21 -16.94 -25.67
N THR A 231 31.10 -16.19 -26.27
CA THR A 231 32.45 -16.00 -25.73
C THR A 231 32.42 -15.15 -24.46
N ASP A 232 33.05 -15.65 -23.37
CA ASP A 232 33.29 -14.84 -22.19
C ASP A 232 34.23 -13.69 -22.50
N MET A 233 33.78 -12.46 -22.22
CA MET A 233 34.53 -11.25 -22.47
C MET A 233 35.26 -10.84 -21.19
N GLY A 234 36.56 -10.97 -21.17
CA GLY A 234 37.45 -10.46 -20.13
C GLY A 234 37.77 -11.39 -18.97
N GLY A 235 37.02 -12.41 -18.67
CA GLY A 235 37.32 -13.25 -17.52
C GLY A 235 36.44 -14.48 -17.32
N ALA A 236 36.97 -15.43 -16.55
CA ALA A 236 36.28 -16.68 -16.25
C ALA A 236 35.39 -16.64 -15.01
N SER A 237 35.35 -15.53 -14.27
CA SER A 237 34.58 -15.39 -13.06
C SER A 237 33.49 -14.32 -13.20
N ASP A 238 32.35 -14.60 -12.66
CA ASP A 238 31.28 -13.60 -12.56
C ASP A 238 31.61 -12.60 -11.44
N ALA A 239 31.20 -11.35 -11.62
CA ALA A 239 31.28 -10.33 -10.58
C ALA A 239 30.05 -10.42 -9.67
N LYS A 240 30.25 -10.45 -8.35
CA LYS A 240 29.17 -10.38 -7.39
C LYS A 240 28.73 -8.94 -7.18
N VAL A 241 27.43 -8.71 -7.16
CA VAL A 241 26.80 -7.43 -6.84
C VAL A 241 25.98 -7.61 -5.56
N GLU A 242 26.50 -7.07 -4.47
CA GLU A 242 25.83 -7.10 -3.17
C GLU A 242 24.52 -6.30 -3.19
N ALA A 243 23.61 -6.62 -2.30
CA ALA A 243 22.36 -5.87 -2.15
C ALA A 243 22.64 -4.40 -1.82
N GLY A 244 22.01 -3.48 -2.56
CA GLY A 244 22.23 -2.05 -2.44
C GLY A 244 23.56 -1.57 -3.04
N ALA A 245 24.21 -2.38 -3.88
CA ALA A 245 25.45 -2.01 -4.54
C ALA A 245 25.31 -1.90 -6.08
N VAL A 246 26.26 -1.20 -6.67
CA VAL A 246 26.47 -1.15 -8.12
C VAL A 246 27.88 -1.66 -8.41
N VAL A 247 27.99 -2.53 -9.39
CA VAL A 247 29.30 -2.96 -9.92
C VAL A 247 29.34 -2.62 -11.39
N SER A 248 30.40 -1.94 -11.80
CA SER A 248 30.56 -1.45 -13.18
C SER A 248 31.77 -2.07 -13.85
N SER A 249 31.70 -2.21 -15.18
CA SER A 249 32.78 -2.61 -16.05
C SER A 249 32.91 -1.61 -17.21
N LYS A 250 34.10 -1.15 -17.49
CA LYS A 250 34.35 -0.11 -18.50
C LYS A 250 35.24 -0.66 -19.61
N PHE A 251 34.84 -0.43 -20.85
CA PHE A 251 35.58 -0.88 -22.04
C PHE A 251 35.33 0.04 -23.23
N THR A 252 36.23 -0.03 -24.22
CA THR A 252 36.04 0.58 -25.55
C THR A 252 35.46 -0.44 -26.50
N VAL A 253 34.47 -0.04 -27.28
CA VAL A 253 33.83 -0.86 -28.30
C VAL A 253 34.64 -0.79 -29.57
N ASN A 254 35.09 -1.95 -30.06
CA ASN A 254 35.84 -2.08 -31.29
C ASN A 254 35.09 -2.85 -32.39
N SER A 255 33.81 -3.09 -32.18
CA SER A 255 32.97 -3.87 -33.07
C SER A 255 32.74 -3.11 -34.37
N ALA A 256 33.25 -3.62 -35.46
CA ALA A 256 33.21 -2.93 -36.76
C ALA A 256 32.06 -3.40 -37.68
N THR A 257 31.19 -4.27 -37.19
CA THR A 257 30.13 -4.84 -38.03
C THR A 257 28.83 -4.08 -37.89
N THR A 258 28.17 -3.80 -39.00
CA THR A 258 26.83 -3.25 -39.05
C THR A 258 25.74 -4.33 -39.11
N SER A 259 26.13 -5.58 -39.11
CA SER A 259 25.20 -6.69 -39.31
C SER A 259 25.14 -7.52 -38.06
N ASN A 260 24.36 -7.26 -37.15
CA ASN A 260 24.00 -8.08 -36.00
C ASN A 260 24.13 -7.31 -34.69
N TRP A 261 23.45 -7.72 -33.79
CA TRP A 261 23.29 -7.67 -32.35
C TRP A 261 24.61 -7.66 -31.54
N CYS A 262 25.75 -7.52 -32.12
CA CYS A 262 27.04 -7.81 -31.53
C CYS A 262 27.90 -6.58 -31.28
N GLN A 263 27.34 -5.40 -31.30
CA GLN A 263 28.12 -4.18 -31.06
C GLN A 263 28.59 -4.10 -29.61
N LEU A 264 27.75 -4.51 -28.67
CA LEU A 264 28.06 -4.51 -27.25
C LEU A 264 27.98 -5.92 -26.68
N PRO A 265 28.77 -6.24 -25.65
CA PRO A 265 28.62 -7.50 -24.96
C PRO A 265 27.26 -7.56 -24.26
N CYS A 266 26.70 -8.75 -24.17
CA CYS A 266 25.53 -9.04 -23.36
C CYS A 266 25.94 -9.13 -21.89
N VAL A 267 25.06 -8.71 -21.00
CA VAL A 267 25.18 -9.01 -19.58
C VAL A 267 24.32 -10.23 -19.25
N VAL A 268 24.95 -11.23 -18.67
CA VAL A 268 24.28 -12.42 -18.14
C VAL A 268 24.24 -12.30 -16.63
N LEU A 269 23.03 -12.26 -16.06
CA LEU A 269 22.84 -12.25 -14.61
C LEU A 269 22.50 -13.64 -14.10
N ARG A 270 23.13 -14.03 -12.98
CA ARG A 270 22.96 -15.35 -12.35
C ARG A 270 22.86 -15.27 -10.83
N SER A 271 22.36 -16.35 -10.23
CA SER A 271 22.30 -16.51 -8.77
C SER A 271 23.63 -16.93 -8.14
N GLU A 272 24.55 -17.52 -8.90
CA GLU A 272 25.82 -18.03 -8.42
C GLU A 272 26.94 -17.75 -9.41
N ASN A 273 28.19 -17.68 -8.92
CA ASN A 273 29.36 -17.48 -9.74
C ASN A 273 29.54 -18.61 -10.78
N GLY A 274 29.32 -18.31 -12.03
CA GLY A 274 29.47 -19.23 -13.16
C GLY A 274 28.42 -20.36 -13.22
N ALA A 275 27.45 -20.36 -12.32
CA ALA A 275 26.44 -21.42 -12.14
C ALA A 275 25.10 -20.85 -11.70
N GLY A 276 24.21 -21.71 -11.20
CA GLY A 276 22.92 -21.37 -10.63
C GLY A 276 21.88 -20.97 -11.67
N THR A 277 20.82 -20.30 -11.19
CA THR A 277 19.75 -19.79 -12.04
C THR A 277 20.25 -18.62 -12.88
N GLU A 278 20.08 -18.69 -14.19
CA GLU A 278 20.25 -17.55 -15.08
C GLU A 278 18.96 -16.72 -15.03
N TYR A 279 19.03 -15.52 -14.47
CA TYR A 279 17.88 -14.65 -14.37
C TYR A 279 17.51 -14.03 -15.70
N VAL A 280 18.51 -13.51 -16.40
CA VAL A 280 18.31 -12.84 -17.68
C VAL A 280 19.63 -12.74 -18.44
N VAL A 281 19.51 -12.67 -19.77
CA VAL A 281 20.54 -12.21 -20.69
C VAL A 281 20.04 -10.92 -21.30
N VAL A 282 20.69 -9.80 -21.03
CA VAL A 282 20.36 -8.52 -21.63
C VAL A 282 21.43 -8.09 -22.62
N ARG A 283 20.99 -7.49 -23.71
CA ARG A 283 21.85 -7.06 -24.82
C ARG A 283 21.96 -5.56 -24.85
N GLY A 284 23.14 -5.08 -25.15
CA GLY A 284 23.37 -3.64 -25.23
C GLY A 284 22.78 -2.96 -26.48
N ASP A 285 22.04 -3.66 -27.30
CA ASP A 285 21.37 -3.17 -28.50
C ASP A 285 19.84 -3.16 -28.38
N ASN A 286 19.33 -2.97 -27.16
CA ASN A 286 17.88 -2.92 -26.84
C ASN A 286 17.14 -4.27 -26.99
N PHE A 287 17.83 -5.41 -26.99
CA PHE A 287 17.18 -6.71 -27.05
C PHE A 287 17.62 -7.59 -25.90
N GLY A 288 16.70 -8.01 -25.07
CA GLY A 288 16.90 -8.97 -24.00
C GLY A 288 16.07 -10.23 -24.21
N TRP A 289 16.50 -11.36 -23.62
CA TRP A 289 15.72 -12.59 -23.54
C TRP A 289 16.02 -13.34 -22.25
N GLY A 290 15.14 -14.28 -21.90
CA GLY A 290 15.19 -14.92 -20.58
C GLY A 290 14.75 -13.95 -19.48
N GLY A 291 14.48 -14.43 -18.31
CA GLY A 291 14.10 -13.63 -17.16
C GLY A 291 12.89 -12.71 -17.35
N SER A 292 12.70 -11.85 -16.38
CA SER A 292 11.56 -10.93 -16.32
C SER A 292 12.09 -9.51 -16.01
N TYR A 293 11.84 -8.56 -16.91
CA TYR A 293 12.16 -7.13 -16.74
C TYR A 293 11.09 -6.27 -17.43
N GLU A 294 10.98 -5.00 -17.06
CA GLU A 294 9.94 -4.09 -17.56
C GLU A 294 10.29 -3.42 -18.89
N GLY A 295 11.26 -3.95 -19.59
CA GLY A 295 11.69 -3.41 -20.87
C GLY A 295 12.99 -2.60 -20.77
N CYS A 296 13.32 -1.96 -21.88
CA CYS A 296 14.53 -1.15 -22.00
C CYS A 296 14.16 0.31 -22.25
N GLU A 297 14.77 1.21 -21.49
CA GLU A 297 14.72 2.65 -21.72
C GLU A 297 15.95 3.09 -22.45
N LEU A 298 15.78 3.90 -23.50
CA LEU A 298 16.84 4.46 -24.33
C LEU A 298 16.92 5.97 -24.15
N SER A 299 18.13 6.52 -24.20
CA SER A 299 18.33 7.98 -24.23
C SER A 299 17.93 8.63 -25.55
N SER A 300 17.83 7.85 -26.62
CA SER A 300 17.37 8.29 -27.93
C SER A 300 16.78 7.11 -28.71
N ASP A 301 15.83 7.41 -29.61
CA ASP A 301 15.31 6.44 -30.57
C ASP A 301 16.32 6.28 -31.72
N TRP A 302 17.19 5.29 -31.59
CA TRP A 302 18.11 4.93 -32.64
C TRP A 302 17.51 3.86 -33.53
N ASN A 303 17.71 3.99 -34.83
CA ASN A 303 17.67 2.83 -35.67
C ASN A 303 18.98 2.03 -35.53
N PHE A 304 18.93 0.76 -35.90
CA PHE A 304 20.04 -0.15 -35.64
C PHE A 304 21.36 0.26 -36.38
N ASP A 305 21.24 0.82 -37.56
CA ASP A 305 22.45 1.23 -38.34
C ASP A 305 23.12 2.45 -37.71
N GLU A 306 22.33 3.41 -37.23
CA GLU A 306 22.85 4.57 -36.50
C GLU A 306 23.55 4.15 -35.22
N PHE A 307 22.91 3.26 -34.45
CA PHE A 307 23.46 2.69 -33.23
C PHE A 307 24.79 2.00 -33.50
N CYS A 308 24.88 1.09 -34.49
CA CYS A 308 26.07 0.38 -34.82
C CYS A 308 27.23 1.32 -35.26
N SER A 309 26.90 2.31 -36.07
CA SER A 309 27.88 3.27 -36.57
C SER A 309 28.47 4.16 -35.47
N TRP A 310 27.57 4.59 -34.55
CA TRP A 310 27.99 5.46 -33.46
C TRP A 310 28.74 4.72 -32.36
N THR A 311 28.34 3.50 -32.00
CA THR A 311 28.90 2.73 -30.88
C THR A 311 30.36 2.32 -31.15
N ASN A 312 30.75 2.09 -32.38
CA ASN A 312 32.14 1.76 -32.68
C ASN A 312 33.07 2.91 -32.28
N GLY A 313 34.06 2.61 -31.46
CA GLY A 313 34.98 3.57 -30.85
C GLY A 313 34.40 4.29 -29.60
N ALA A 314 33.16 4.02 -29.20
CA ALA A 314 32.63 4.55 -27.98
C ALA A 314 33.21 3.85 -26.74
N THR A 315 33.33 4.60 -25.65
CA THR A 315 33.55 4.03 -24.32
C THR A 315 32.21 3.64 -23.72
N CYS A 316 32.10 2.40 -23.30
CA CYS A 316 30.92 1.88 -22.64
C CYS A 316 31.22 1.56 -21.18
N THR A 317 30.39 2.04 -20.29
CA THR A 317 30.35 1.59 -18.91
C THR A 317 29.08 0.78 -18.70
N VAL A 318 29.22 -0.49 -18.40
CA VAL A 318 28.12 -1.36 -18.02
C VAL A 318 28.03 -1.36 -16.49
N SER A 319 26.88 -1.04 -15.94
CA SER A 319 26.60 -1.07 -14.50
C SER A 319 25.49 -2.06 -14.22
N VAL A 320 25.70 -2.93 -13.25
CA VAL A 320 24.66 -3.81 -12.68
C VAL A 320 24.33 -3.32 -11.29
N ILE A 321 23.06 -3.04 -11.07
CA ILE A 321 22.51 -2.50 -9.81
C ILE A 321 21.69 -3.60 -9.18
N ASN A 322 22.03 -3.98 -7.94
CA ASN A 322 21.19 -4.86 -7.12
C ASN A 322 20.43 -4.02 -6.07
N TRP A 323 19.15 -3.84 -6.29
CA TRP A 323 18.34 -3.02 -5.38
C TRP A 323 18.09 -3.65 -4.00
N GLY A 324 18.49 -4.92 -3.80
CA GLY A 324 18.29 -5.64 -2.53
C GLY A 324 16.79 -5.89 -2.18
N ASN A 325 15.92 -5.78 -3.17
CA ASN A 325 14.46 -5.91 -3.01
C ASN A 325 13.87 -7.03 -3.89
N GLY A 326 14.72 -7.92 -4.38
CA GLY A 326 14.32 -8.95 -5.34
C GLY A 326 14.31 -8.43 -6.78
N THR A 327 14.92 -7.26 -7.04
CA THR A 327 15.13 -6.74 -8.40
C THR A 327 16.55 -6.26 -8.61
N ALA A 328 17.01 -6.38 -9.86
CA ALA A 328 18.24 -5.81 -10.35
C ALA A 328 17.97 -5.02 -11.63
N GLU A 329 18.95 -4.21 -12.02
CA GLU A 329 18.94 -3.44 -13.25
C GLU A 329 20.27 -3.50 -13.93
N VAL A 330 20.28 -3.36 -15.26
CA VAL A 330 21.47 -3.30 -16.09
C VAL A 330 21.43 -2.02 -16.90
N ARG A 331 22.50 -1.24 -16.80
CA ARG A 331 22.64 0.02 -17.52
C ARG A 331 23.91 0.01 -18.36
N TYR A 332 23.79 0.41 -19.62
CA TYR A 332 24.88 0.70 -20.51
C TYR A 332 24.97 2.21 -20.72
N ASP A 333 25.99 2.84 -20.20
CA ASP A 333 26.31 4.25 -20.48
C ASP A 333 27.40 4.31 -21.53
N LEU A 334 27.14 4.97 -22.66
CA LEU A 334 28.06 5.08 -23.79
C LEU A 334 28.50 6.54 -23.96
N GLU A 335 29.79 6.74 -24.19
CA GLU A 335 30.37 8.06 -24.37
C GLU A 335 31.27 8.06 -25.61
N LYS A 336 31.09 9.02 -26.51
CA LYS A 336 31.93 9.27 -27.66
C LYS A 336 31.86 10.74 -28.07
N ASP A 337 33.01 11.37 -28.27
CA ASP A 337 33.12 12.74 -28.77
C ASP A 337 32.30 13.76 -27.93
N GLY A 338 32.26 13.57 -26.61
CA GLY A 338 31.49 14.43 -25.68
C GLY A 338 30.00 14.22 -25.72
N THR A 339 29.50 13.26 -26.48
CA THR A 339 28.09 12.86 -26.51
C THR A 339 27.89 11.59 -25.67
N THR A 340 26.84 11.56 -24.87
CA THR A 340 26.51 10.42 -24.02
C THR A 340 25.14 9.85 -24.39
N HIS A 341 25.05 8.53 -24.39
CA HIS A 341 23.81 7.81 -24.57
C HIS A 341 23.72 6.69 -23.54
N TYR A 342 22.51 6.23 -23.24
CA TYR A 342 22.32 5.09 -22.35
C TYR A 342 21.25 4.13 -22.85
N GLN A 343 21.40 2.90 -22.40
CA GLN A 343 20.37 1.85 -22.47
C GLN A 343 20.20 1.27 -21.07
N TYR A 344 18.95 1.00 -20.69
CA TYR A 344 18.62 0.75 -19.31
C TYR A 344 17.52 -0.30 -19.19
N TYR A 345 17.85 -1.44 -18.59
CA TYR A 345 16.92 -2.54 -18.35
C TYR A 345 16.51 -2.56 -16.89
N LYS A 346 15.21 -2.48 -16.65
CA LYS A 346 14.59 -2.29 -15.33
C LYS A 346 13.94 -3.56 -14.81
N ASN A 347 13.76 -3.60 -13.49
CA ASN A 347 12.92 -4.57 -12.76
C ASN A 347 13.19 -6.04 -13.11
N ILE A 348 14.45 -6.38 -13.36
CA ILE A 348 14.87 -7.76 -13.57
C ILE A 348 14.66 -8.50 -12.24
N LYS A 349 13.80 -9.53 -12.23
CA LYS A 349 13.54 -10.33 -11.03
C LYS A 349 14.76 -11.19 -10.69
N VAL A 350 15.23 -11.07 -9.46
CA VAL A 350 16.38 -11.80 -8.94
C VAL A 350 16.10 -12.27 -7.52
N ASP A 351 16.84 -13.28 -7.06
CA ASP A 351 16.84 -13.67 -5.65
C ASP A 351 17.75 -12.72 -4.83
N ALA A 352 18.42 -13.22 -3.79
CA ALA A 352 19.23 -12.38 -2.90
C ALA A 352 20.56 -11.95 -3.53
N ASP A 353 21.32 -12.90 -4.06
CA ASP A 353 22.63 -12.65 -4.66
C ASP A 353 22.53 -12.47 -6.18
N VAL A 354 23.31 -11.55 -6.71
CA VAL A 354 23.40 -11.27 -8.14
C VAL A 354 24.87 -11.35 -8.55
N PHE A 355 25.10 -12.16 -9.56
CA PHE A 355 26.40 -12.27 -10.23
C PHE A 355 26.19 -11.91 -11.70
N PHE A 356 27.17 -11.22 -12.30
CA PHE A 356 27.09 -10.95 -13.73
C PHE A 356 28.40 -11.26 -14.45
N ARG A 357 28.23 -11.52 -15.73
CA ARG A 357 29.31 -11.75 -16.68
C ARG A 357 28.99 -11.05 -17.98
N LEU A 358 30.03 -10.55 -18.62
CA LEU A 358 29.95 -10.07 -20.01
C LEU A 358 30.20 -11.21 -20.98
N LYS A 359 29.31 -11.37 -21.95
CA LYS A 359 29.43 -12.36 -23.00
C LYS A 359 29.30 -11.70 -24.38
N GLY A 360 30.15 -12.07 -25.29
CA GLY A 360 30.09 -11.60 -26.65
C GLY A 360 29.41 -12.60 -27.57
N ASP A 361 28.57 -12.07 -28.45
CA ASP A 361 28.14 -12.79 -29.65
C ASP A 361 29.17 -12.63 -30.79
N ALA A 362 29.01 -13.41 -31.86
CA ALA A 362 29.93 -13.35 -32.99
C ALA A 362 30.05 -11.94 -33.57
N GLY A 363 31.25 -11.39 -33.59
CA GLY A 363 31.52 -10.01 -34.03
C GLY A 363 31.68 -8.97 -32.92
N THR A 364 31.27 -9.27 -31.68
CA THR A 364 31.56 -8.38 -30.54
C THR A 364 33.06 -8.28 -30.32
N SER A 365 33.58 -7.06 -30.28
CA SER A 365 34.98 -6.78 -30.00
C SER A 365 35.10 -5.59 -29.05
N ILE A 366 35.81 -5.77 -27.95
CA ILE A 366 36.00 -4.75 -26.92
C ILE A 366 37.44 -4.73 -26.40
N THR A 367 37.86 -3.60 -25.85
CA THR A 367 39.07 -3.48 -25.04
C THR A 367 38.71 -2.89 -23.69
N PHE A 368 39.02 -3.58 -22.61
CA PHE A 368 38.81 -3.04 -21.27
C PHE A 368 39.76 -1.88 -21.00
N ALA A 369 39.26 -0.91 -20.23
CA ALA A 369 40.09 0.19 -19.76
C ALA A 369 41.28 -0.35 -18.91
N GLU A 370 42.41 0.32 -18.98
CA GLU A 370 43.62 0.01 -18.19
C GLU A 370 43.40 0.42 -16.70
#